data_d43aa14274525e83d485be235db45d22
#
_entry.id   d43aa14274525e83d485be235db45d22
#
_cell.length_a   1.000
_cell.length_b   1.000
_cell.length_c   1.000
_cell.angle_alpha   90.00
_cell.angle_beta   90.00
_cell.angle_gamma   90.00
#
_symmetry.space_group_name_H-M   'P 1'
#
loop_
_entity.id
_entity.type
_entity.pdbx_description
1 polymer ?
#
loop_
_entity_poly.entity_id
_entity_poly.type
_entity_poly.pdbx_seq_one_letter_code
_entity_poly.pdbx_strand_id
1 'polypeptide(L)'
;MTKIFKQFNKKDWGLIFVVAILIVFQVWLDLKLPDYMSEITRILQSEGYIIKDILVQGGYMLLCAFGSLGSAVIVGYITSFISADFSMNLRRRIFKKVEDFGMTEIKKFETSSLITRTTNDVTQLEMLVAMGMQLIIKSPVMCVWAITKIINKNVEWSLIVLSGVVILLVTIGILLKIVYPRFEKVQKLIDKVNGVTRENVTGIRVVRAFNAEEYQENKFDKVNNDLTNMQLFNQKCFAILDPIMNIVMHFLTLGIYFIGAYLIEAAHMVDKITLFSNMVVFSSYGMQVIMSFLMLAMIFMILPRASVSAKRINEVLDEELSLKDGTLDGNEALEVGTVEFKNVSFKYPDASEYVLKNISFKVNKGETVAFIGSTGSGKSTLINLIPRFYDATEGEVLIDGINIKDYKIKELHNKIGYVPQKAVMFTGSVKSNVGYGSVNGTKPTLGKIKEALDVAQASSFVKDMDGECEAHIAQGGTNVSGGQKQRLSIARAIARDPEIYIFDDSFSALDFKTDATLRHTLKEYTKDATSIIVAQRIGTIINADKIVVLNEGECVGIGTHNELLKSCKIYNEIALSQLSKEELENA
;
A
#
# COMPACT_ATOMS: atom_id res chain seq x y z
N MET A 1 9.52 -11.60 7.69
CA MET A 1 8.92 -12.79 7.06
C MET A 1 8.06 -13.61 8.01
N THR A 2 8.55 -14.09 9.16
CA THR A 2 7.76 -14.94 10.09
C THR A 2 6.42 -14.35 10.54
N LYS A 3 6.35 -13.01 10.75
CA LYS A 3 5.08 -12.34 11.08
C LYS A 3 4.06 -12.40 9.95
N ILE A 4 4.52 -12.33 8.68
CA ILE A 4 3.63 -12.42 7.51
C ILE A 4 3.05 -13.84 7.39
N PHE A 5 3.86 -14.88 7.63
CA PHE A 5 3.35 -16.27 7.59
C PHE A 5 2.35 -16.59 8.73
N LYS A 6 2.41 -15.86 9.86
CA LYS A 6 1.37 -15.94 10.91
C LYS A 6 0.00 -15.39 10.47
N GLN A 7 -0.06 -14.71 9.31
CA GLN A 7 -1.30 -14.19 8.76
C GLN A 7 -2.16 -15.26 8.06
N PHE A 8 -1.59 -16.46 7.78
CA PHE A 8 -2.35 -17.58 7.25
C PHE A 8 -3.42 -18.06 8.25
N ASN A 9 -4.59 -18.36 7.73
CA ASN A 9 -5.67 -18.95 8.51
C ASN A 9 -5.36 -20.44 8.83
N LYS A 10 -6.03 -21.00 9.81
CA LYS A 10 -5.89 -22.45 10.13
C LYS A 10 -6.23 -23.36 8.92
N LYS A 11 -7.16 -22.95 8.07
CA LYS A 11 -7.53 -23.65 6.83
C LYS A 11 -6.38 -23.67 5.83
N ASP A 12 -5.66 -22.56 5.70
CA ASP A 12 -4.51 -22.45 4.77
C ASP A 12 -3.38 -23.40 5.15
N TRP A 13 -3.09 -23.53 6.46
CA TRP A 13 -2.11 -24.50 6.95
C TRP A 13 -2.50 -25.94 6.62
N GLY A 14 -3.79 -26.28 6.71
CA GLY A 14 -4.30 -27.60 6.27
C GLY A 14 -4.09 -27.84 4.78
N LEU A 15 -4.38 -26.83 3.95
CA LEU A 15 -4.16 -26.90 2.50
C LEU A 15 -2.68 -26.96 2.13
N ILE A 16 -1.81 -26.20 2.83
CA ILE A 16 -0.35 -26.26 2.67
C ILE A 16 0.18 -27.67 2.95
N PHE A 17 -0.33 -28.32 4.00
CA PHE A 17 0.02 -29.70 4.32
C PHE A 17 -0.38 -30.67 3.21
N VAL A 18 -1.60 -30.54 2.68
CA VAL A 18 -2.06 -31.33 1.53
C VAL A 18 -1.17 -31.11 0.30
N VAL A 19 -0.84 -29.85 0.01
CA VAL A 19 0.08 -29.49 -1.09
C VAL A 19 1.44 -30.17 -0.89
N ALA A 20 2.00 -30.16 0.33
CA ALA A 20 3.27 -30.81 0.61
C ALA A 20 3.21 -32.32 0.34
N ILE A 21 2.16 -33.00 0.75
CA ILE A 21 1.97 -34.43 0.47
C ILE A 21 1.87 -34.69 -1.04
N LEU A 22 1.09 -33.89 -1.75
CA LEU A 22 0.92 -34.04 -3.20
C LEU A 22 2.24 -33.78 -3.96
N ILE A 23 3.03 -32.81 -3.51
CA ILE A 23 4.37 -32.55 -4.08
C ILE A 23 5.32 -33.74 -3.85
N VAL A 24 5.34 -34.31 -2.63
CA VAL A 24 6.13 -35.51 -2.33
C VAL A 24 5.68 -36.67 -3.21
N PHE A 25 4.39 -36.88 -3.36
CA PHE A 25 3.82 -37.90 -4.24
C PHE A 25 4.18 -37.67 -5.71
N GLN A 26 4.10 -36.43 -6.18
CA GLN A 26 4.53 -36.03 -7.52
C GLN A 26 6.01 -36.36 -7.74
N VAL A 27 6.89 -35.99 -6.80
CA VAL A 27 8.33 -36.29 -6.87
C VAL A 27 8.55 -37.79 -6.89
N TRP A 28 7.81 -38.59 -6.13
CA TRP A 28 7.88 -40.05 -6.15
C TRP A 28 7.55 -40.59 -7.54
N LEU A 29 6.49 -40.10 -8.18
CA LEU A 29 6.12 -40.51 -9.54
C LEU A 29 7.21 -40.11 -10.56
N ASP A 30 7.72 -38.86 -10.46
CA ASP A 30 8.78 -38.35 -11.34
C ASP A 30 10.05 -39.20 -11.24
N LEU A 31 10.43 -39.66 -10.03
CA LEU A 31 11.59 -40.51 -9.78
C LEU A 31 11.36 -42.00 -10.14
N LYS A 32 10.13 -42.44 -10.38
CA LYS A 32 9.82 -43.79 -10.88
C LYS A 32 10.02 -43.92 -12.39
N LEU A 33 9.93 -42.82 -13.14
CA LEU A 33 10.11 -42.85 -14.60
C LEU A 33 11.47 -43.43 -15.03
N PRO A 34 12.64 -42.99 -14.46
CA PRO A 34 13.92 -43.60 -14.76
C PRO A 34 14.01 -45.08 -14.35
N ASP A 35 13.37 -45.51 -13.25
CA ASP A 35 13.37 -46.91 -12.83
C ASP A 35 12.71 -47.81 -13.90
N TYR A 36 11.53 -47.41 -14.44
CA TYR A 36 10.87 -48.17 -15.53
C TYR A 36 11.67 -48.10 -16.84
N MET A 37 12.31 -46.97 -17.14
CA MET A 37 13.19 -46.86 -18.30
C MET A 37 14.36 -47.84 -18.21
N SER A 38 14.95 -48.01 -17.02
CA SER A 38 15.95 -49.03 -16.73
C SER A 38 15.45 -50.43 -17.06
N GLU A 39 14.25 -50.76 -16.61
CA GLU A 39 13.68 -52.09 -16.83
C GLU A 39 13.41 -52.37 -18.31
N ILE A 40 12.89 -51.37 -19.05
CA ILE A 40 12.72 -51.47 -20.51
C ILE A 40 14.07 -51.72 -21.19
N THR A 41 15.13 -51.00 -20.79
CA THR A 41 16.47 -51.15 -21.34
C THR A 41 17.02 -52.55 -21.06
N ARG A 42 16.79 -53.10 -19.88
CA ARG A 42 17.17 -54.45 -19.48
C ARG A 42 16.45 -55.52 -20.30
N ILE A 43 15.14 -55.39 -20.50
CA ILE A 43 14.32 -56.30 -21.30
C ILE A 43 14.80 -56.30 -22.75
N LEU A 44 15.06 -55.14 -23.36
CA LEU A 44 15.51 -55.02 -24.74
C LEU A 44 16.87 -55.72 -25.00
N GLN A 45 17.71 -55.83 -23.99
CA GLN A 45 19.04 -56.47 -24.08
C GLN A 45 19.03 -57.94 -23.74
N SER A 46 17.90 -58.49 -23.26
CA SER A 46 17.77 -59.93 -22.99
C SER A 46 17.45 -60.71 -24.26
N GLU A 47 18.06 -61.89 -24.43
CA GLU A 47 17.75 -62.79 -25.54
C GLU A 47 16.30 -63.32 -25.42
N GLY A 48 15.51 -63.16 -26.50
CA GLY A 48 14.12 -63.63 -26.53
C GLY A 48 13.12 -62.70 -25.89
N TYR A 49 13.36 -61.37 -25.87
CA TYR A 49 12.43 -60.39 -25.32
C TYR A 49 11.03 -60.43 -25.97
N ILE A 50 10.03 -60.21 -25.16
CA ILE A 50 8.63 -60.14 -25.61
C ILE A 50 8.21 -58.68 -25.66
N ILE A 51 7.72 -58.20 -26.81
CA ILE A 51 7.22 -56.83 -26.99
C ILE A 51 6.15 -56.46 -25.96
N LYS A 52 5.35 -57.43 -25.53
CA LYS A 52 4.31 -57.25 -24.51
C LYS A 52 4.90 -56.71 -23.18
N ASP A 53 6.07 -57.22 -22.74
CA ASP A 53 6.67 -56.83 -21.47
C ASP A 53 7.17 -55.37 -21.55
N ILE A 54 7.71 -54.96 -22.70
CA ILE A 54 8.10 -53.56 -22.96
C ILE A 54 6.89 -52.65 -22.92
N LEU A 55 5.76 -53.06 -23.55
CA LEU A 55 4.54 -52.29 -23.56
C LEU A 55 3.90 -52.14 -22.16
N VAL A 56 4.04 -53.17 -21.31
CA VAL A 56 3.58 -53.12 -19.92
C VAL A 56 4.39 -52.09 -19.11
N GLN A 57 5.73 -52.11 -19.21
CA GLN A 57 6.57 -51.11 -18.53
C GLN A 57 6.36 -49.71 -19.07
N GLY A 58 6.18 -49.54 -20.38
CA GLY A 58 5.80 -48.28 -21.00
C GLY A 58 4.42 -47.79 -20.52
N GLY A 59 3.46 -48.71 -20.32
CA GLY A 59 2.17 -48.40 -19.70
C GLY A 59 2.29 -47.85 -18.28
N TYR A 60 3.16 -48.44 -17.45
CA TYR A 60 3.46 -47.94 -16.10
C TYR A 60 4.14 -46.57 -16.14
N MET A 61 5.04 -46.32 -17.09
CA MET A 61 5.63 -44.99 -17.29
C MET A 61 4.56 -43.95 -17.61
N LEU A 62 3.64 -44.27 -18.51
CA LEU A 62 2.52 -43.37 -18.86
C LEU A 62 1.60 -43.10 -17.64
N LEU A 63 1.27 -44.10 -16.87
CA LEU A 63 0.49 -43.97 -15.64
C LEU A 63 1.20 -43.06 -14.63
N CYS A 64 2.52 -43.21 -14.43
CA CYS A 64 3.29 -42.32 -13.57
C CYS A 64 3.31 -40.88 -14.11
N ALA A 65 3.49 -40.70 -15.43
CA ALA A 65 3.48 -39.38 -16.05
C ALA A 65 2.13 -38.68 -15.92
N PHE A 66 1.02 -39.37 -16.17
CA PHE A 66 -0.33 -38.84 -15.96
C PHE A 66 -0.62 -38.58 -14.49
N GLY A 67 -0.17 -39.43 -13.58
CA GLY A 67 -0.29 -39.23 -12.14
C GLY A 67 0.49 -37.98 -11.67
N SER A 68 1.71 -37.80 -12.16
CA SER A 68 2.52 -36.60 -11.90
C SER A 68 1.85 -35.35 -12.44
N LEU A 69 1.36 -35.37 -13.68
CA LEU A 69 0.62 -34.28 -14.30
C LEU A 69 -0.64 -33.91 -13.48
N GLY A 70 -1.44 -34.92 -13.12
CA GLY A 70 -2.64 -34.71 -12.30
C GLY A 70 -2.30 -34.08 -10.95
N SER A 71 -1.25 -34.58 -10.28
CA SER A 71 -0.75 -34.01 -9.02
C SER A 71 -0.29 -32.57 -9.20
N ALA A 72 0.45 -32.26 -10.27
CA ALA A 72 0.93 -30.92 -10.58
C ALA A 72 -0.25 -29.92 -10.78
N VAL A 73 -1.28 -30.33 -11.51
CA VAL A 73 -2.49 -29.50 -11.73
C VAL A 73 -3.21 -29.22 -10.41
N ILE A 74 -3.40 -30.25 -9.58
CA ILE A 74 -4.06 -30.08 -8.27
C ILE A 74 -3.23 -29.18 -7.35
N VAL A 75 -1.90 -29.39 -7.28
CA VAL A 75 -0.99 -28.54 -6.53
C VAL A 75 -1.06 -27.10 -7.02
N GLY A 76 -1.02 -26.88 -8.35
CA GLY A 76 -1.14 -25.54 -8.95
C GLY A 76 -2.46 -24.86 -8.59
N TYR A 77 -3.57 -25.58 -8.66
CA TYR A 77 -4.88 -25.07 -8.28
C TYR A 77 -4.96 -24.67 -6.80
N ILE A 78 -4.52 -25.55 -5.89
CA ILE A 78 -4.56 -25.28 -4.44
C ILE A 78 -3.63 -24.13 -4.07
N THR A 79 -2.40 -24.10 -4.61
CA THR A 79 -1.45 -23.00 -4.32
C THR A 79 -1.93 -21.65 -4.85
N SER A 80 -2.58 -21.62 -6.03
CA SER A 80 -3.19 -20.40 -6.56
C SER A 80 -4.34 -19.90 -5.67
N PHE A 81 -5.16 -20.82 -5.17
CA PHE A 81 -6.23 -20.49 -4.23
C PHE A 81 -5.66 -19.89 -2.92
N ILE A 82 -4.68 -20.56 -2.32
CA ILE A 82 -4.03 -20.10 -1.07
C ILE A 82 -3.39 -18.72 -1.27
N SER A 83 -2.67 -18.50 -2.38
CA SER A 83 -1.99 -17.23 -2.64
C SER A 83 -2.97 -16.07 -2.84
N ALA A 84 -4.08 -16.33 -3.54
CA ALA A 84 -5.14 -15.34 -3.77
C ALA A 84 -5.87 -14.98 -2.47
N ASP A 85 -6.26 -15.99 -1.65
CA ASP A 85 -6.93 -15.75 -0.36
C ASP A 85 -5.99 -15.01 0.62
N PHE A 86 -4.73 -15.42 0.68
CA PHE A 86 -3.71 -14.74 1.48
C PHE A 86 -3.56 -13.27 1.07
N SER A 87 -3.42 -12.98 -0.23
CA SER A 87 -3.24 -11.60 -0.72
C SER A 87 -4.49 -10.74 -0.48
N MET A 88 -5.69 -11.31 -0.67
CA MET A 88 -6.95 -10.64 -0.36
C MET A 88 -7.04 -10.26 1.12
N ASN A 89 -6.76 -11.21 2.00
CA ASN A 89 -6.81 -10.98 3.44
C ASN A 89 -5.75 -9.97 3.91
N LEU A 90 -4.54 -10.01 3.33
CA LEU A 90 -3.48 -9.07 3.65
C LEU A 90 -3.83 -7.65 3.21
N ARG A 91 -4.35 -7.46 1.97
CA ARG A 91 -4.86 -6.16 1.49
C ARG A 91 -5.95 -5.60 2.40
N ARG A 92 -6.92 -6.44 2.79
CA ARG A 92 -7.99 -6.05 3.71
C ARG A 92 -7.46 -5.57 5.07
N ARG A 93 -6.46 -6.25 5.63
CA ARG A 93 -5.85 -5.88 6.92
C ARG A 93 -5.06 -4.59 6.83
N ILE A 94 -4.25 -4.42 5.76
CA ILE A 94 -3.52 -3.17 5.53
C ILE A 94 -4.51 -2.02 5.39
N PHE A 95 -5.53 -2.18 4.55
CA PHE A 95 -6.54 -1.15 4.32
C PHE A 95 -7.25 -0.76 5.63
N LYS A 96 -7.72 -1.76 6.39
CA LYS A 96 -8.35 -1.50 7.69
C LYS A 96 -7.41 -0.76 8.65
N LYS A 97 -6.14 -1.18 8.72
CA LYS A 97 -5.16 -0.51 9.58
C LYS A 97 -4.90 0.94 9.16
N VAL A 98 -4.88 1.20 7.85
CA VAL A 98 -4.72 2.57 7.31
C VAL A 98 -5.95 3.44 7.59
N GLU A 99 -7.16 2.87 7.57
CA GLU A 99 -8.38 3.60 7.97
C GLU A 99 -8.38 3.98 9.47
N ASP A 100 -7.68 3.20 10.31
CA ASP A 100 -7.53 3.49 11.73
C ASP A 100 -6.40 4.52 12.02
N PHE A 101 -5.61 4.93 11.01
CA PHE A 101 -4.50 5.89 11.17
C PHE A 101 -4.99 7.32 11.42
N GLY A 102 -4.33 7.99 12.35
CA GLY A 102 -4.42 9.44 12.49
C GLY A 102 -3.59 10.17 11.43
N MET A 103 -3.68 11.50 11.40
CA MET A 103 -2.93 12.32 10.44
C MET A 103 -1.40 12.22 10.63
N THR A 104 -0.95 11.89 11.81
CA THR A 104 0.49 11.66 12.13
C THR A 104 1.03 10.47 11.32
N GLU A 105 0.33 9.33 11.36
CA GLU A 105 0.74 8.12 10.65
C GLU A 105 0.63 8.29 9.14
N ILE A 106 -0.43 8.96 8.65
CA ILE A 106 -0.60 9.25 7.22
C ILE A 106 0.55 10.10 6.69
N LYS A 107 1.03 11.11 7.45
CA LYS A 107 2.21 11.91 7.08
C LYS A 107 3.48 11.09 7.12
N LYS A 108 3.67 10.26 8.14
CA LYS A 108 4.86 9.41 8.32
C LYS A 108 5.07 8.45 7.16
N PHE A 109 4.00 7.80 6.68
CA PHE A 109 4.11 6.80 5.63
C PHE A 109 3.99 7.36 4.21
N GLU A 110 3.49 8.57 4.03
CA GLU A 110 3.11 9.17 2.75
C GLU A 110 2.07 8.35 1.96
N THR A 111 1.11 9.01 1.34
CA THR A 111 0.02 8.35 0.58
C THR A 111 0.53 7.45 -0.54
N SER A 112 1.57 7.90 -1.27
CA SER A 112 2.18 7.14 -2.37
C SER A 112 2.77 5.81 -1.91
N SER A 113 3.42 5.82 -0.74
CA SER A 113 4.00 4.63 -0.11
C SER A 113 2.92 3.66 0.38
N LEU A 114 1.84 4.17 0.99
CA LEU A 114 0.71 3.33 1.44
C LEU A 114 0.01 2.63 0.28
N ILE A 115 -0.17 3.33 -0.86
CA ILE A 115 -0.71 2.72 -2.08
C ILE A 115 0.20 1.58 -2.56
N THR A 116 1.52 1.80 -2.65
CA THR A 116 2.48 0.78 -3.09
C THR A 116 2.49 -0.43 -2.15
N ARG A 117 2.42 -0.21 -0.84
CA ARG A 117 2.37 -1.27 0.18
C ARG A 117 1.09 -2.11 0.09
N THR A 118 -0.03 -1.49 -0.27
CA THR A 118 -1.33 -2.18 -0.44
C THR A 118 -1.43 -2.94 -1.76
N THR A 119 -0.70 -2.51 -2.80
CA THR A 119 -0.76 -3.08 -4.15
C THR A 119 0.49 -3.93 -4.46
N ASN A 120 1.57 -3.30 -4.89
CA ASN A 120 2.76 -3.96 -5.41
C ASN A 120 3.46 -4.86 -4.38
N ASP A 121 3.60 -4.38 -3.12
CA ASP A 121 4.26 -5.16 -2.08
C ASP A 121 3.48 -6.43 -1.74
N VAL A 122 2.14 -6.37 -1.72
CA VAL A 122 1.30 -7.56 -1.54
C VAL A 122 1.46 -8.51 -2.71
N THR A 123 1.54 -8.01 -3.96
CA THR A 123 1.75 -8.86 -5.15
C THR A 123 3.10 -9.60 -5.10
N GLN A 124 4.17 -8.97 -4.57
CA GLN A 124 5.45 -9.65 -4.37
C GLN A 124 5.34 -10.82 -3.38
N LEU A 125 4.56 -10.65 -2.31
CA LEU A 125 4.30 -11.72 -1.34
C LEU A 125 3.39 -12.81 -1.93
N GLU A 126 2.39 -12.44 -2.71
CA GLU A 126 1.52 -13.37 -3.43
C GLU A 126 2.33 -14.27 -4.37
N MET A 127 3.26 -13.68 -5.13
CA MET A 127 4.17 -14.42 -6.01
C MET A 127 5.08 -15.38 -5.22
N LEU A 128 5.61 -14.93 -4.07
CA LEU A 128 6.38 -15.81 -3.18
C LEU A 128 5.55 -16.99 -2.68
N VAL A 129 4.29 -16.77 -2.32
CA VAL A 129 3.41 -17.85 -1.85
C VAL A 129 3.07 -18.80 -3.00
N ALA A 130 2.68 -18.28 -4.18
CA ALA A 130 2.26 -19.08 -5.32
C ALA A 130 3.38 -19.95 -5.89
N MET A 131 4.56 -19.33 -6.14
CA MET A 131 5.70 -20.03 -6.73
C MET A 131 6.62 -20.63 -5.67
N GLY A 132 6.87 -19.88 -4.59
CA GLY A 132 7.80 -20.26 -3.54
C GLY A 132 7.40 -21.55 -2.83
N MET A 133 6.10 -21.76 -2.58
CA MET A 133 5.61 -22.97 -1.93
C MET A 133 5.99 -24.24 -2.72
N GLN A 134 5.78 -24.21 -4.04
CA GLN A 134 6.15 -25.34 -4.89
C GLN A 134 7.68 -25.54 -4.94
N LEU A 135 8.42 -24.47 -5.18
CA LEU A 135 9.88 -24.52 -5.31
C LEU A 135 10.58 -24.93 -4.01
N ILE A 136 10.14 -24.37 -2.86
CA ILE A 136 10.73 -24.62 -1.54
C ILE A 136 10.52 -26.07 -1.08
N ILE A 137 9.40 -26.69 -1.44
CA ILE A 137 9.10 -28.07 -1.07
C ILE A 137 9.63 -29.04 -2.11
N LYS A 138 9.33 -28.83 -3.41
CA LYS A 138 9.70 -29.77 -4.48
C LYS A 138 11.20 -29.92 -4.64
N SER A 139 11.93 -28.82 -4.63
CA SER A 139 13.36 -28.82 -4.94
C SER A 139 14.21 -29.59 -3.92
N PRO A 140 14.12 -29.37 -2.59
CA PRO A 140 14.87 -30.19 -1.62
C PRO A 140 14.43 -31.66 -1.62
N VAL A 141 13.14 -31.94 -1.72
CA VAL A 141 12.63 -33.32 -1.74
C VAL A 141 13.18 -34.07 -2.95
N MET A 142 13.11 -33.44 -4.13
CA MET A 142 13.66 -34.02 -5.38
C MET A 142 15.16 -34.26 -5.27
N CYS A 143 15.90 -33.26 -4.77
CA CYS A 143 17.36 -33.36 -4.61
C CYS A 143 17.75 -34.49 -3.67
N VAL A 144 17.22 -34.51 -2.45
CA VAL A 144 17.56 -35.52 -1.44
C VAL A 144 17.17 -36.90 -1.92
N TRP A 145 15.99 -37.07 -2.49
CA TRP A 145 15.51 -38.38 -2.93
C TRP A 145 16.26 -38.89 -4.16
N ALA A 146 16.56 -38.03 -5.13
CA ALA A 146 17.39 -38.41 -6.26
C ALA A 146 18.82 -38.81 -5.82
N ILE A 147 19.44 -38.08 -4.89
CA ILE A 147 20.75 -38.41 -4.31
C ILE A 147 20.71 -39.76 -3.58
N THR A 148 19.67 -40.04 -2.77
CA THR A 148 19.56 -41.35 -2.08
C THR A 148 19.43 -42.53 -3.07
N LYS A 149 18.75 -42.32 -4.20
CA LYS A 149 18.64 -43.31 -5.28
C LYS A 149 19.98 -43.56 -5.97
N ILE A 150 20.82 -42.54 -6.09
CA ILE A 150 22.14 -42.61 -6.72
C ILE A 150 23.17 -43.35 -5.83
N ILE A 151 23.30 -42.96 -4.56
CA ILE A 151 24.32 -43.48 -3.63
C ILE A 151 24.25 -44.99 -3.48
N ASN A 152 23.05 -45.57 -3.51
CA ASN A 152 22.85 -47.00 -3.31
C ASN A 152 23.17 -47.88 -4.54
N LYS A 153 23.54 -47.30 -5.69
CA LYS A 153 23.75 -48.06 -6.94
C LYS A 153 25.23 -48.23 -7.30
N ASN A 154 26.01 -47.16 -7.35
CA ASN A 154 27.43 -47.21 -7.71
C ASN A 154 28.18 -45.99 -7.17
N VAL A 155 29.37 -46.20 -6.59
CA VAL A 155 30.17 -45.15 -5.93
C VAL A 155 30.84 -44.23 -6.95
N GLU A 156 31.38 -44.77 -8.05
CA GLU A 156 32.12 -43.99 -9.06
C GLU A 156 31.20 -42.96 -9.72
N TRP A 157 30.01 -43.36 -10.15
CA TRP A 157 29.01 -42.44 -10.71
C TRP A 157 28.48 -41.43 -9.68
N SER A 158 28.35 -41.86 -8.41
CA SER A 158 27.92 -40.95 -7.32
C SER A 158 28.93 -39.83 -7.10
N LEU A 159 30.23 -40.10 -7.23
CA LEU A 159 31.29 -39.08 -7.14
C LEU A 159 31.22 -38.06 -8.28
N ILE A 160 30.87 -38.50 -9.51
CA ILE A 160 30.67 -37.57 -10.63
C ILE A 160 29.49 -36.62 -10.35
N VAL A 161 28.36 -37.16 -9.91
CA VAL A 161 27.20 -36.34 -9.56
C VAL A 161 27.53 -35.38 -8.42
N LEU A 162 28.21 -35.85 -7.39
CA LEU A 162 28.64 -35.01 -6.26
C LEU A 162 29.57 -33.88 -6.72
N SER A 163 30.53 -34.16 -7.63
CA SER A 163 31.39 -33.10 -8.18
C SER A 163 30.59 -32.01 -8.92
N GLY A 164 29.60 -32.41 -9.73
CA GLY A 164 28.70 -31.51 -10.41
C GLY A 164 27.90 -30.65 -9.42
N VAL A 165 27.35 -31.25 -8.36
CA VAL A 165 26.62 -30.53 -7.29
C VAL A 165 27.52 -29.52 -6.58
N VAL A 166 28.76 -29.89 -6.23
CA VAL A 166 29.75 -29.00 -5.60
C VAL A 166 30.05 -27.80 -6.49
N ILE A 167 30.30 -28.03 -7.79
CA ILE A 167 30.55 -26.94 -8.75
C ILE A 167 29.36 -25.99 -8.80
N LEU A 168 28.13 -26.50 -8.84
CA LEU A 168 26.92 -25.66 -8.85
C LEU A 168 26.75 -24.86 -7.56
N LEU A 169 26.95 -25.49 -6.40
CA LEU A 169 26.86 -24.79 -5.10
C LEU A 169 27.90 -23.67 -4.98
N VAL A 170 29.14 -23.94 -5.40
CA VAL A 170 30.21 -22.92 -5.42
C VAL A 170 29.84 -21.78 -6.37
N THR A 171 29.37 -22.10 -7.58
CA THR A 171 28.95 -21.11 -8.57
C THR A 171 27.82 -20.23 -8.04
N ILE A 172 26.74 -20.84 -7.52
CA ILE A 172 25.61 -20.13 -6.94
C ILE A 172 26.06 -19.28 -5.75
N GLY A 173 26.92 -19.82 -4.87
CA GLY A 173 27.45 -19.10 -3.72
C GLY A 173 28.26 -17.85 -4.11
N ILE A 174 29.12 -17.97 -5.13
CA ILE A 174 29.91 -16.85 -5.67
C ILE A 174 28.95 -15.78 -6.27
N LEU A 175 28.00 -16.20 -7.09
CA LEU A 175 27.05 -15.29 -7.72
C LEU A 175 26.20 -14.54 -6.68
N LEU A 176 25.70 -15.24 -5.67
CA LEU A 176 24.95 -14.61 -4.58
C LEU A 176 25.80 -13.59 -3.83
N LYS A 177 27.05 -13.91 -3.49
CA LYS A 177 27.98 -13.00 -2.82
C LYS A 177 28.23 -11.73 -3.65
N ILE A 178 28.27 -11.85 -4.97
CA ILE A 178 28.52 -10.73 -5.88
C ILE A 178 27.25 -9.89 -6.10
N VAL A 179 26.12 -10.53 -6.34
CA VAL A 179 24.88 -9.86 -6.80
C VAL A 179 24.05 -9.34 -5.63
N TYR A 180 23.97 -10.05 -4.51
CA TYR A 180 23.13 -9.68 -3.37
C TYR A 180 23.34 -8.24 -2.87
N PRO A 181 24.57 -7.75 -2.61
CA PRO A 181 24.78 -6.38 -2.16
C PRO A 181 24.42 -5.32 -3.23
N ARG A 182 24.37 -5.72 -4.49
CA ARG A 182 24.00 -4.83 -5.60
C ARG A 182 22.50 -4.63 -5.75
N PHE A 183 21.68 -5.55 -5.26
CA PHE A 183 20.23 -5.37 -5.26
C PHE A 183 19.80 -4.13 -4.48
N GLU A 184 20.42 -3.86 -3.35
CA GLU A 184 20.13 -2.64 -2.57
C GLU A 184 20.52 -1.37 -3.35
N LYS A 185 21.66 -1.40 -4.06
CA LYS A 185 22.08 -0.28 -4.91
C LYS A 185 21.14 -0.05 -6.08
N VAL A 186 20.68 -1.13 -6.73
CA VAL A 186 19.67 -1.04 -7.80
C VAL A 186 18.40 -0.37 -7.28
N GLN A 187 17.93 -0.76 -6.08
CA GLN A 187 16.73 -0.15 -5.51
C GLN A 187 16.91 1.37 -5.28
N LYS A 188 18.05 1.79 -4.72
CA LYS A 188 18.37 3.22 -4.54
C LYS A 188 18.43 3.98 -5.87
N LEU A 189 18.90 3.34 -6.94
CA LEU A 189 18.92 3.95 -8.28
C LEU A 189 17.53 4.04 -8.90
N ILE A 190 16.67 3.04 -8.71
CA ILE A 190 15.26 3.09 -9.10
C ILE A 190 14.56 4.26 -8.40
N ASP A 191 14.78 4.44 -7.10
CA ASP A 191 14.20 5.54 -6.33
C ASP A 191 14.68 6.91 -6.87
N LYS A 192 15.96 7.02 -7.28
CA LYS A 192 16.47 8.24 -7.93
C LYS A 192 15.82 8.51 -9.29
N VAL A 193 15.68 7.49 -10.16
CA VAL A 193 14.97 7.60 -11.44
C VAL A 193 13.54 8.06 -11.21
N ASN A 194 12.82 7.43 -10.28
CA ASN A 194 11.47 7.81 -9.92
C ASN A 194 11.40 9.26 -9.39
N GLY A 195 12.39 9.68 -8.59
CA GLY A 195 12.50 11.06 -8.09
C GLY A 195 12.64 12.08 -9.23
N VAL A 196 13.58 11.87 -10.15
CA VAL A 196 13.77 12.75 -11.31
C VAL A 196 12.55 12.78 -12.21
N THR A 197 11.93 11.63 -12.47
CA THR A 197 10.70 11.54 -13.28
C THR A 197 9.55 12.29 -12.62
N ARG A 198 9.34 12.11 -11.32
CA ARG A 198 8.30 12.81 -10.55
C ARG A 198 8.51 14.33 -10.57
N GLU A 199 9.75 14.78 -10.34
CA GLU A 199 10.12 16.20 -10.39
C GLU A 199 9.78 16.80 -11.76
N ASN A 200 10.18 16.12 -12.85
CA ASN A 200 9.92 16.57 -14.21
C ASN A 200 8.41 16.63 -14.53
N VAL A 201 7.65 15.56 -14.24
CA VAL A 201 6.21 15.50 -14.49
C VAL A 201 5.45 16.55 -13.68
N THR A 202 5.81 16.73 -12.40
CA THR A 202 5.18 17.75 -11.54
C THR A 202 5.51 19.15 -12.02
N GLY A 203 6.76 19.39 -12.45
CA GLY A 203 7.24 20.68 -12.94
C GLY A 203 7.14 20.90 -14.46
N ILE A 204 6.43 20.05 -15.20
CA ILE A 204 6.45 20.05 -16.67
C ILE A 204 6.10 21.40 -17.31
N ARG A 205 5.21 22.19 -16.68
CA ARG A 205 4.88 23.54 -17.14
C ARG A 205 6.07 24.50 -17.03
N VAL A 206 6.84 24.36 -15.95
CA VAL A 206 8.06 25.17 -15.72
C VAL A 206 9.13 24.75 -16.72
N VAL A 207 9.36 23.45 -16.89
CA VAL A 207 10.33 22.91 -17.85
C VAL A 207 10.07 23.48 -19.24
N ARG A 208 8.82 23.44 -19.71
CA ARG A 208 8.43 23.96 -21.03
C ARG A 208 8.47 25.48 -21.12
N ALA A 209 8.08 26.19 -20.05
CA ALA A 209 8.09 27.65 -20.03
C ALA A 209 9.52 28.23 -20.11
N PHE A 210 10.51 27.48 -19.64
CA PHE A 210 11.92 27.90 -19.60
C PHE A 210 12.79 27.17 -20.64
N ASN A 211 12.21 26.38 -21.57
CA ASN A 211 12.92 25.55 -22.57
C ASN A 211 14.03 24.69 -21.94
N ALA A 212 13.73 24.08 -20.80
CA ALA A 212 14.68 23.32 -20.00
C ALA A 212 14.60 21.79 -20.26
N GLU A 213 14.02 21.37 -21.38
CA GLU A 213 13.84 19.96 -21.75
C GLU A 213 15.19 19.23 -21.82
N GLU A 214 16.15 19.78 -22.54
CA GLU A 214 17.48 19.19 -22.70
C GLU A 214 18.21 19.03 -21.35
N TYR A 215 18.07 20.01 -20.45
CA TYR A 215 18.60 19.91 -19.09
C TYR A 215 18.00 18.75 -18.30
N GLN A 216 16.68 18.58 -18.40
CA GLN A 216 15.98 17.49 -17.72
C GLN A 216 16.27 16.12 -18.33
N GLU A 217 16.39 16.04 -19.66
CA GLU A 217 16.81 14.83 -20.37
C GLU A 217 18.20 14.39 -19.93
N ASN A 218 19.17 15.31 -19.92
CA ASN A 218 20.54 15.02 -19.46
C ASN A 218 20.58 14.60 -17.99
N LYS A 219 19.75 15.21 -17.12
CA LYS A 219 19.62 14.84 -15.71
C LYS A 219 19.04 13.42 -15.57
N PHE A 220 18.02 13.09 -16.35
CA PHE A 220 17.40 11.76 -16.39
C PHE A 220 18.37 10.71 -16.92
N ASP A 221 19.02 10.97 -18.06
CA ASP A 221 19.93 10.05 -18.70
C ASP A 221 21.12 9.66 -17.82
N LYS A 222 21.64 10.59 -17.05
CA LYS A 222 22.71 10.29 -16.09
C LYS A 222 22.27 9.24 -15.07
N VAL A 223 21.11 9.40 -14.46
CA VAL A 223 20.60 8.47 -13.45
C VAL A 223 20.15 7.15 -14.09
N ASN A 224 19.55 7.21 -15.28
CA ASN A 224 19.12 6.06 -16.06
C ASN A 224 20.31 5.21 -16.51
N ASN A 225 21.40 5.82 -16.96
CA ASN A 225 22.63 5.12 -17.31
C ASN A 225 23.27 4.42 -16.09
N ASP A 226 23.28 5.06 -14.92
CA ASP A 226 23.77 4.44 -13.69
C ASP A 226 22.94 3.20 -13.33
N LEU A 227 21.62 3.30 -13.43
CA LEU A 227 20.70 2.18 -13.19
C LEU A 227 20.92 1.07 -14.22
N THR A 228 20.98 1.43 -15.50
CA THR A 228 21.17 0.49 -16.61
C THR A 228 22.49 -0.28 -16.46
N ASN A 229 23.57 0.41 -16.15
CA ASN A 229 24.89 -0.22 -15.96
C ASN A 229 24.87 -1.21 -14.79
N MET A 230 24.22 -0.84 -13.67
CA MET A 230 24.12 -1.73 -12.51
C MET A 230 23.23 -2.96 -12.81
N GLN A 231 22.11 -2.76 -13.48
CA GLN A 231 21.22 -3.86 -13.89
C GLN A 231 21.88 -4.76 -14.91
N LEU A 232 22.57 -4.18 -15.91
CA LEU A 232 23.31 -4.91 -16.93
C LEU A 232 24.39 -5.81 -16.30
N PHE A 233 25.14 -5.28 -15.33
CA PHE A 233 26.10 -6.08 -14.60
C PHE A 233 25.45 -7.28 -13.89
N ASN A 234 24.34 -7.04 -13.16
CA ASN A 234 23.63 -8.11 -12.49
C ASN A 234 23.08 -9.15 -13.47
N GLN A 235 22.51 -8.70 -14.60
CA GLN A 235 22.01 -9.60 -15.64
C GLN A 235 23.13 -10.41 -16.31
N LYS A 236 24.29 -9.81 -16.58
CA LYS A 236 25.48 -10.54 -17.07
C LYS A 236 25.92 -11.62 -16.09
N CYS A 237 25.90 -11.33 -14.78
CA CYS A 237 26.21 -12.35 -13.75
C CYS A 237 25.19 -13.50 -13.78
N PHE A 238 23.90 -13.22 -13.91
CA PHE A 238 22.89 -14.28 -14.01
C PHE A 238 22.96 -15.03 -15.35
N ALA A 239 23.27 -14.35 -16.45
CA ALA A 239 23.41 -14.98 -17.75
C ALA A 239 24.51 -16.04 -17.81
N ILE A 240 25.49 -15.98 -16.90
CA ILE A 240 26.55 -17.00 -16.78
C ILE A 240 26.00 -18.31 -16.18
N LEU A 241 24.90 -18.26 -15.41
CA LEU A 241 24.33 -19.45 -14.78
C LEU A 241 23.93 -20.52 -15.80
N ASP A 242 23.19 -20.13 -16.84
CA ASP A 242 22.66 -21.07 -17.82
C ASP A 242 23.76 -21.83 -18.59
N PRO A 243 24.79 -21.17 -19.17
CA PRO A 243 25.94 -21.85 -19.74
C PRO A 243 26.67 -22.79 -18.76
N ILE A 244 26.91 -22.34 -17.51
CA ILE A 244 27.59 -23.21 -16.52
C ILE A 244 26.73 -24.43 -16.20
N MET A 245 25.41 -24.24 -16.01
CA MET A 245 24.50 -25.35 -15.76
C MET A 245 24.52 -26.38 -16.90
N ASN A 246 24.46 -25.90 -18.15
CA ASN A 246 24.53 -26.74 -19.33
C ASN A 246 25.91 -27.47 -19.43
N ILE A 247 27.01 -26.76 -19.19
CA ILE A 247 28.32 -27.37 -19.14
C ILE A 247 28.37 -28.46 -18.08
N VAL A 248 27.95 -28.18 -16.85
CA VAL A 248 27.96 -29.19 -15.76
C VAL A 248 27.08 -30.37 -16.13
N MET A 249 25.89 -30.14 -16.73
CA MET A 249 25.00 -31.21 -17.18
C MET A 249 25.64 -32.10 -18.26
N HIS A 250 26.27 -31.49 -19.27
CA HIS A 250 26.94 -32.23 -20.33
C HIS A 250 28.20 -32.97 -19.84
N PHE A 251 29.02 -32.34 -19.00
CA PHE A 251 30.16 -33.01 -18.38
C PHE A 251 29.74 -34.16 -17.46
N LEU A 252 28.66 -34.00 -16.71
CA LEU A 252 28.08 -35.03 -15.88
C LEU A 252 27.64 -36.22 -16.75
N THR A 253 26.88 -35.94 -17.81
CA THR A 253 26.44 -36.98 -18.77
C THR A 253 27.63 -37.69 -19.42
N LEU A 254 28.59 -36.92 -19.93
CA LEU A 254 29.80 -37.46 -20.54
C LEU A 254 30.59 -38.31 -19.53
N GLY A 255 30.77 -37.83 -18.30
CA GLY A 255 31.48 -38.55 -17.24
C GLY A 255 30.79 -39.88 -16.87
N ILE A 256 29.45 -39.87 -16.76
CA ILE A 256 28.66 -41.09 -16.50
C ILE A 256 28.84 -42.10 -17.65
N TYR A 257 28.78 -41.67 -18.91
CA TYR A 257 28.96 -42.53 -20.05
C TYR A 257 30.42 -43.05 -20.17
N PHE A 258 31.43 -42.20 -19.95
CA PHE A 258 32.83 -42.56 -20.01
C PHE A 258 33.20 -43.61 -18.93
N ILE A 259 32.86 -43.32 -17.66
CA ILE A 259 33.10 -44.29 -16.58
C ILE A 259 32.21 -45.52 -16.77
N GLY A 260 30.99 -45.36 -17.26
CA GLY A 260 30.08 -46.44 -17.58
C GLY A 260 30.66 -47.40 -18.62
N ALA A 261 31.25 -46.88 -19.71
CA ALA A 261 31.91 -47.67 -20.73
C ALA A 261 33.10 -48.48 -20.14
N TYR A 262 33.93 -47.83 -19.31
CA TYR A 262 35.05 -48.50 -18.64
C TYR A 262 34.58 -49.61 -17.69
N LEU A 263 33.55 -49.37 -16.88
CA LEU A 263 32.97 -50.35 -15.96
C LEU A 263 32.31 -51.52 -16.70
N ILE A 264 31.65 -51.26 -17.83
CA ILE A 264 31.02 -52.28 -18.67
C ILE A 264 32.08 -53.14 -19.36
N GLU A 265 33.19 -52.54 -19.81
CA GLU A 265 34.33 -53.31 -20.41
C GLU A 265 34.94 -54.24 -19.40
N ALA A 266 35.19 -53.82 -18.18
CA ALA A 266 35.78 -54.55 -17.08
C ALA A 266 34.88 -55.65 -16.48
N ALA A 267 33.57 -55.60 -16.72
CA ALA A 267 32.57 -56.47 -16.08
C ALA A 267 32.36 -57.79 -16.80
N HIS A 268 31.86 -58.81 -16.07
CA HIS A 268 31.45 -60.10 -16.65
C HIS A 268 30.17 -59.93 -17.51
N MET A 269 29.95 -60.85 -18.45
CA MET A 269 28.87 -60.71 -19.46
C MET A 269 27.50 -60.50 -18.90
N VAL A 270 27.13 -61.08 -17.75
CA VAL A 270 25.84 -60.96 -17.08
C VAL A 270 25.69 -59.57 -16.44
N ASP A 271 26.78 -58.98 -15.95
CA ASP A 271 26.75 -57.65 -15.27
C ASP A 271 26.72 -56.49 -16.25
N LYS A 272 27.15 -56.69 -17.51
CA LYS A 272 27.19 -55.65 -18.55
C LYS A 272 25.81 -55.03 -18.82
N ILE A 273 24.78 -55.87 -18.89
CA ILE A 273 23.40 -55.43 -19.13
C ILE A 273 22.91 -54.57 -17.98
N THR A 274 23.18 -54.99 -16.74
CA THR A 274 22.78 -54.27 -15.53
C THR A 274 23.51 -52.94 -15.42
N LEU A 275 24.82 -52.89 -15.71
CA LEU A 275 25.63 -51.69 -15.70
C LEU A 275 25.17 -50.69 -16.75
N PHE A 276 24.87 -51.15 -17.99
CA PHE A 276 24.33 -50.27 -19.03
C PHE A 276 22.99 -49.66 -18.65
N SER A 277 22.07 -50.47 -18.13
CA SER A 277 20.78 -50.03 -17.65
C SER A 277 20.91 -49.00 -16.50
N ASN A 278 21.80 -49.26 -15.54
CA ASN A 278 22.12 -48.34 -14.45
C ASN A 278 22.70 -47.02 -14.96
N MET A 279 23.56 -47.01 -15.98
CA MET A 279 24.13 -45.81 -16.60
C MET A 279 23.06 -44.88 -17.13
N VAL A 280 22.03 -45.40 -17.81
CA VAL A 280 20.87 -44.61 -18.29
C VAL A 280 20.11 -43.98 -17.14
N VAL A 281 19.88 -44.73 -16.06
CA VAL A 281 19.20 -44.27 -14.86
C VAL A 281 19.98 -43.19 -14.14
N PHE A 282 21.31 -43.38 -13.98
CA PHE A 282 22.18 -42.37 -13.37
C PHE A 282 22.18 -41.06 -14.13
N SER A 283 22.24 -41.12 -15.46
CA SER A 283 22.10 -39.90 -16.29
C SER A 283 20.80 -39.15 -16.02
N SER A 284 19.69 -39.88 -15.95
CA SER A 284 18.37 -39.28 -15.66
C SER A 284 18.27 -38.66 -14.26
N TYR A 285 18.75 -39.38 -13.23
CA TYR A 285 18.75 -38.84 -11.86
C TYR A 285 19.72 -37.66 -11.69
N GLY A 286 20.92 -37.75 -12.31
CA GLY A 286 21.86 -36.63 -12.32
C GLY A 286 21.24 -35.34 -12.89
N MET A 287 20.50 -35.48 -14.00
CA MET A 287 19.79 -34.38 -14.62
C MET A 287 18.70 -33.80 -13.68
N GLN A 288 17.94 -34.64 -12.97
CA GLN A 288 16.94 -34.19 -11.99
C GLN A 288 17.58 -33.49 -10.78
N VAL A 289 18.75 -33.92 -10.31
CA VAL A 289 19.50 -33.23 -9.26
C VAL A 289 19.87 -31.82 -9.71
N ILE A 290 20.45 -31.67 -10.92
CA ILE A 290 20.84 -30.36 -11.46
C ILE A 290 19.61 -29.46 -11.61
N MET A 291 18.50 -29.97 -12.15
CA MET A 291 17.25 -29.19 -12.28
C MET A 291 16.68 -28.75 -10.93
N SER A 292 16.81 -29.58 -9.89
CA SER A 292 16.37 -29.14 -8.54
C SER A 292 17.25 -28.03 -7.97
N PHE A 293 18.55 -27.98 -8.26
CA PHE A 293 19.39 -26.84 -7.90
C PHE A 293 19.04 -25.57 -8.67
N LEU A 294 18.67 -25.68 -9.95
CA LEU A 294 18.19 -24.55 -10.73
C LEU A 294 16.90 -23.97 -10.12
N MET A 295 15.96 -24.82 -9.72
CA MET A 295 14.74 -24.40 -9.02
C MET A 295 15.06 -23.70 -7.69
N LEU A 296 16.04 -24.20 -6.93
CA LEU A 296 16.51 -23.55 -5.70
C LEU A 296 17.11 -22.16 -5.98
N ALA A 297 17.88 -22.02 -7.06
CA ALA A 297 18.43 -20.72 -7.45
C ALA A 297 17.34 -19.67 -7.75
N MET A 298 16.21 -20.07 -8.33
CA MET A 298 15.09 -19.15 -8.57
C MET A 298 14.50 -18.58 -7.27
N ILE A 299 14.49 -19.35 -6.17
CA ILE A 299 14.03 -18.87 -4.87
C ILE A 299 14.87 -17.69 -4.38
N PHE A 300 16.19 -17.75 -4.58
CA PHE A 300 17.10 -16.67 -4.18
C PHE A 300 16.89 -15.36 -4.95
N MET A 301 16.20 -15.38 -6.10
CA MET A 301 15.81 -14.16 -6.81
C MET A 301 14.51 -13.55 -6.26
N ILE A 302 13.56 -14.39 -5.83
CA ILE A 302 12.23 -13.95 -5.35
C ILE A 302 12.29 -13.54 -3.88
N LEU A 303 12.99 -14.30 -3.05
CA LEU A 303 13.01 -14.14 -1.59
C LEU A 303 13.46 -12.76 -1.10
N PRO A 304 14.52 -12.11 -1.64
CA PRO A 304 14.93 -10.78 -1.21
C PRO A 304 13.86 -9.72 -1.45
N ARG A 305 13.22 -9.74 -2.63
CA ARG A 305 12.15 -8.79 -2.97
C ARG A 305 10.95 -8.94 -2.02
N ALA A 306 10.49 -10.17 -1.86
CA ALA A 306 9.41 -10.47 -0.93
C ALA A 306 9.77 -10.13 0.52
N SER A 307 11.04 -10.27 0.93
CA SER A 307 11.50 -9.90 2.27
C SER A 307 11.42 -8.40 2.53
N VAL A 308 11.81 -7.57 1.56
CA VAL A 308 11.68 -6.11 1.64
C VAL A 308 10.22 -5.71 1.70
N SER A 309 9.38 -6.25 0.81
CA SER A 309 7.93 -5.98 0.80
C SER A 309 7.28 -6.41 2.12
N ALA A 310 7.65 -7.57 2.66
CA ALA A 310 7.19 -8.03 3.97
C ALA A 310 7.57 -7.08 5.11
N LYS A 311 8.79 -6.52 5.09
CA LYS A 311 9.23 -5.54 6.08
C LYS A 311 8.38 -4.27 6.02
N ARG A 312 8.19 -3.72 4.82
CA ARG A 312 7.38 -2.51 4.58
C ARG A 312 5.91 -2.69 5.01
N ILE A 313 5.32 -3.85 4.73
CA ILE A 313 3.96 -4.17 5.16
C ILE A 313 3.88 -4.30 6.69
N ASN A 314 4.85 -4.99 7.32
CA ASN A 314 4.88 -5.11 8.76
C ASN A 314 5.04 -3.75 9.46
N GLU A 315 5.79 -2.81 8.90
CA GLU A 315 5.89 -1.45 9.42
C GLU A 315 4.51 -0.79 9.55
N VAL A 316 3.62 -0.98 8.56
CA VAL A 316 2.25 -0.45 8.61
C VAL A 316 1.39 -1.22 9.61
N LEU A 317 1.45 -2.57 9.61
CA LEU A 317 0.61 -3.39 10.47
C LEU A 317 0.98 -3.30 11.96
N ASP A 318 2.28 -3.11 12.26
CA ASP A 318 2.83 -3.01 13.61
C ASP A 318 2.82 -1.56 14.15
N GLU A 319 2.49 -0.55 13.31
CA GLU A 319 2.48 0.85 13.74
C GLU A 319 1.48 1.06 14.87
N GLU A 320 1.94 1.69 15.94
CA GLU A 320 1.08 2.10 17.05
C GLU A 320 0.30 3.35 16.66
N LEU A 321 -1.00 3.36 16.97
CA LEU A 321 -1.85 4.52 16.70
C LEU A 321 -1.51 5.63 17.68
N SER A 322 -1.26 6.83 17.17
CA SER A 322 -1.03 8.03 17.99
C SER A 322 -2.31 8.46 18.75
N LEU A 323 -3.47 8.22 18.14
CA LEU A 323 -4.76 8.50 18.75
C LEU A 323 -5.37 7.21 19.30
N LYS A 324 -5.67 7.21 20.59
CA LYS A 324 -6.41 6.12 21.24
C LYS A 324 -7.88 6.52 21.35
N ASP A 325 -8.77 5.59 21.02
CA ASP A 325 -10.21 5.83 21.15
C ASP A 325 -10.59 6.02 22.64
N GLY A 326 -11.51 6.95 22.87
CA GLY A 326 -12.07 7.17 24.19
C GLY A 326 -13.22 6.21 24.50
N THR A 327 -13.88 6.40 25.63
CA THR A 327 -14.95 5.51 26.12
C THR A 327 -16.33 6.14 26.09
N LEU A 328 -16.41 7.48 26.05
CA LEU A 328 -17.67 8.23 26.21
C LEU A 328 -18.39 8.40 24.87
N ASP A 329 -19.70 8.24 24.91
CA ASP A 329 -20.58 8.43 23.74
C ASP A 329 -21.08 9.89 23.63
N GLY A 330 -20.78 10.76 24.63
CA GLY A 330 -21.21 12.15 24.68
C GLY A 330 -22.64 12.36 25.18
N ASN A 331 -23.33 11.30 25.62
CA ASN A 331 -24.66 11.40 26.23
C ASN A 331 -24.63 12.00 27.65
N GLU A 332 -23.43 12.07 28.25
CA GLU A 332 -23.18 12.61 29.60
C GLU A 332 -22.92 14.11 29.57
N ALA A 333 -22.95 14.73 28.40
CA ALA A 333 -22.70 16.17 28.22
C ALA A 333 -23.82 16.98 28.84
N LEU A 334 -23.46 17.98 29.67
CA LEU A 334 -24.40 18.95 30.29
C LEU A 334 -24.70 20.11 29.34
N GLU A 335 -23.83 20.37 28.39
CA GLU A 335 -23.93 21.40 27.36
C GLU A 335 -24.00 20.75 25.99
N VAL A 336 -24.53 21.42 24.97
CA VAL A 336 -24.61 20.93 23.59
C VAL A 336 -24.08 21.97 22.64
N GLY A 337 -23.21 21.61 21.73
CA GLY A 337 -22.64 22.48 20.71
C GLY A 337 -21.61 23.49 21.26
N THR A 338 -21.01 23.24 22.42
CA THR A 338 -19.96 24.12 22.98
C THR A 338 -18.56 23.63 22.59
N VAL A 339 -17.66 24.59 22.38
CA VAL A 339 -16.23 24.30 22.12
C VAL A 339 -15.38 25.17 23.04
N GLU A 340 -14.49 24.57 23.82
CA GLU A 340 -13.64 25.28 24.75
C GLU A 340 -12.18 24.82 24.64
N PHE A 341 -11.26 25.77 24.52
CA PHE A 341 -9.81 25.54 24.58
C PHE A 341 -9.30 26.07 25.92
N LYS A 342 -8.60 25.22 26.68
CA LYS A 342 -8.02 25.58 27.98
C LYS A 342 -6.50 25.43 27.93
N ASN A 343 -5.79 26.55 27.83
CA ASN A 343 -4.33 26.65 27.82
C ASN A 343 -3.68 25.69 26.80
N VAL A 344 -4.26 25.60 25.59
CA VAL A 344 -3.84 24.64 24.58
C VAL A 344 -2.56 25.08 23.91
N SER A 345 -1.53 24.23 23.98
CA SER A 345 -0.33 24.33 23.18
C SER A 345 -0.17 23.09 22.30
N PHE A 346 0.31 23.30 21.09
CA PHE A 346 0.48 22.19 20.15
C PHE A 346 1.74 22.35 19.31
N LYS A 347 2.45 21.23 19.15
CA LYS A 347 3.52 21.04 18.14
C LYS A 347 3.32 19.75 17.37
N TYR A 348 3.69 19.74 16.10
CA TYR A 348 3.70 18.52 15.31
C TYR A 348 4.77 17.55 15.84
N PRO A 349 4.57 16.21 15.70
CA PRO A 349 5.50 15.22 16.25
C PRO A 349 6.97 15.41 15.84
N ASP A 350 7.19 15.85 14.59
CA ASP A 350 8.55 16.05 14.02
C ASP A 350 9.05 17.49 14.16
N ALA A 351 8.31 18.39 14.83
CA ALA A 351 8.68 19.78 15.01
C ALA A 351 9.35 20.03 16.37
N SER A 352 10.39 20.87 16.38
CA SER A 352 11.03 21.33 17.61
C SER A 352 10.24 22.44 18.30
N GLU A 353 9.50 23.25 17.55
CA GLU A 353 8.81 24.45 18.04
C GLU A 353 7.29 24.25 18.12
N TYR A 354 6.66 24.96 19.04
CA TYR A 354 5.22 25.01 19.16
C TYR A 354 4.61 25.86 18.04
N VAL A 355 3.57 25.30 17.38
CA VAL A 355 2.78 26.01 16.37
C VAL A 355 1.64 26.77 17.02
N LEU A 356 1.12 26.29 18.15
CA LEU A 356 0.14 26.98 18.99
C LEU A 356 0.68 27.03 20.42
N LYS A 357 0.52 28.21 21.07
CA LYS A 357 1.03 28.48 22.41
C LYS A 357 -0.09 29.07 23.28
N ASN A 358 -0.43 28.35 24.33
CA ASN A 358 -1.32 28.81 25.39
C ASN A 358 -2.66 29.42 24.90
N ILE A 359 -3.33 28.76 23.96
CA ILE A 359 -4.60 29.23 23.39
C ILE A 359 -5.75 28.90 24.36
N SER A 360 -6.54 29.92 24.72
CA SER A 360 -7.71 29.78 25.57
C SER A 360 -8.87 30.62 25.05
N PHE A 361 -10.01 29.97 24.77
CA PHE A 361 -11.27 30.63 24.40
C PHE A 361 -12.45 29.67 24.61
N LYS A 362 -13.66 30.20 24.72
CA LYS A 362 -14.90 29.40 24.76
C LYS A 362 -15.86 29.93 23.71
N VAL A 363 -16.54 29.00 23.04
CA VAL A 363 -17.62 29.21 22.06
C VAL A 363 -18.88 28.56 22.62
N ASN A 364 -19.98 29.27 22.65
CA ASN A 364 -21.27 28.74 23.12
C ASN A 364 -22.11 28.28 21.92
N LYS A 365 -23.12 27.46 22.20
CA LYS A 365 -24.07 27.01 21.17
C LYS A 365 -24.70 28.21 20.45
N GLY A 366 -24.77 28.13 19.13
CA GLY A 366 -25.35 29.14 18.25
C GLY A 366 -24.42 30.32 17.96
N GLU A 367 -23.24 30.43 18.60
CA GLU A 367 -22.26 31.45 18.28
C GLU A 367 -21.49 31.14 17.00
N THR A 368 -21.21 32.19 16.23
CA THR A 368 -20.26 32.14 15.11
C THR A 368 -18.93 32.71 15.56
N VAL A 369 -17.90 31.88 15.58
CA VAL A 369 -16.51 32.27 15.90
C VAL A 369 -15.63 32.22 14.67
N ALA A 370 -14.92 33.32 14.44
CA ALA A 370 -13.99 33.42 13.32
C ALA A 370 -12.54 33.48 13.78
N PHE A 371 -11.66 32.82 13.02
CA PHE A 371 -10.20 32.87 13.22
C PHE A 371 -9.55 33.64 12.08
N ILE A 372 -8.75 34.65 12.43
CA ILE A 372 -8.01 35.45 11.47
C ILE A 372 -6.54 35.62 11.93
N GLY A 373 -5.64 35.90 11.02
CA GLY A 373 -4.23 36.13 11.25
C GLY A 373 -3.41 35.90 9.99
N SER A 374 -2.13 36.19 10.04
CA SER A 374 -1.19 36.00 8.93
C SER A 374 -1.13 34.55 8.45
N THR A 375 -0.62 34.32 7.24
CA THR A 375 -0.31 32.97 6.77
C THR A 375 0.74 32.34 7.69
N GLY A 376 0.49 31.10 8.12
CA GLY A 376 1.38 30.42 9.07
C GLY A 376 1.10 30.71 10.56
N SER A 377 0.13 31.53 10.92
CA SER A 377 -0.20 31.84 12.34
C SER A 377 -0.85 30.67 13.12
N GLY A 378 -1.08 29.50 12.51
CA GLY A 378 -1.60 28.33 13.20
C GLY A 378 -3.11 28.10 13.07
N LYS A 379 -3.86 28.89 12.26
CA LYS A 379 -5.34 28.78 12.13
C LYS A 379 -5.83 27.37 11.79
N SER A 380 -5.36 26.80 10.69
CA SER A 380 -5.77 25.43 10.28
C SER A 380 -5.29 24.38 11.28
N THR A 381 -4.15 24.59 11.94
CA THR A 381 -3.68 23.71 13.01
C THR A 381 -4.65 23.71 14.19
N LEU A 382 -5.13 24.90 14.60
CA LEU A 382 -6.07 25.05 15.71
C LEU A 382 -7.39 24.31 15.43
N ILE A 383 -8.00 24.53 14.28
CA ILE A 383 -9.28 23.90 13.94
C ILE A 383 -9.15 22.39 13.71
N ASN A 384 -7.97 21.88 13.36
CA ASN A 384 -7.70 20.44 13.24
C ASN A 384 -7.63 19.71 14.59
N LEU A 385 -7.47 20.43 15.70
CA LEU A 385 -7.56 19.85 17.04
C LEU A 385 -9.03 19.59 17.45
N ILE A 386 -10.00 20.32 16.92
CA ILE A 386 -11.43 20.18 17.29
C ILE A 386 -11.97 18.79 16.89
N PRO A 387 -11.82 18.30 15.63
CA PRO A 387 -12.19 16.94 15.26
C PRO A 387 -11.19 15.89 15.74
N ARG A 388 -10.22 16.29 16.58
CA ARG A 388 -9.18 15.40 17.09
C ARG A 388 -8.38 14.71 15.98
N PHE A 389 -7.98 15.43 14.92
CA PHE A 389 -7.03 14.92 13.96
C PHE A 389 -5.61 14.80 14.54
N TYR A 390 -5.36 15.55 15.61
CA TYR A 390 -4.20 15.50 16.49
C TYR A 390 -4.65 15.72 17.93
N ASP A 391 -3.94 15.16 18.89
CA ASP A 391 -4.09 15.50 20.30
C ASP A 391 -3.28 16.76 20.65
N ALA A 392 -3.81 17.64 21.48
CA ALA A 392 -3.06 18.77 22.04
C ALA A 392 -1.82 18.25 22.80
N THR A 393 -0.69 18.97 22.67
CA THR A 393 0.55 18.67 23.39
C THR A 393 0.41 19.02 24.86
N GLU A 394 -0.20 20.19 25.15
CA GLU A 394 -0.48 20.68 26.51
C GLU A 394 -1.88 21.30 26.50
N GLY A 395 -2.51 21.35 27.68
CA GLY A 395 -3.87 21.84 27.84
C GLY A 395 -4.94 20.87 27.38
N GLU A 396 -6.18 21.34 27.27
CA GLU A 396 -7.37 20.55 26.98
C GLU A 396 -8.27 21.24 25.95
N VAL A 397 -8.81 20.43 25.03
CA VAL A 397 -9.89 20.81 24.14
C VAL A 397 -11.15 20.10 24.60
N LEU A 398 -12.20 20.86 24.87
CA LEU A 398 -13.47 20.33 25.34
C LEU A 398 -14.55 20.58 24.31
N ILE A 399 -15.39 19.58 24.09
CA ILE A 399 -16.64 19.70 23.33
C ILE A 399 -17.76 19.29 24.29
N ASP A 400 -18.76 20.14 24.43
CA ASP A 400 -19.89 19.95 25.34
C ASP A 400 -19.45 19.75 26.81
N GLY A 401 -18.35 20.38 27.18
CA GLY A 401 -17.75 20.26 28.52
C GLY A 401 -16.93 18.99 28.75
N ILE A 402 -16.88 18.09 27.79
CA ILE A 402 -16.13 16.82 27.86
C ILE A 402 -14.83 16.95 27.05
N ASN A 403 -13.72 16.44 27.60
CA ASN A 403 -12.44 16.42 26.89
C ASN A 403 -12.53 15.52 25.64
N ILE A 404 -12.08 16.03 24.49
CA ILE A 404 -12.13 15.29 23.21
C ILE A 404 -11.38 13.94 23.26
N LYS A 405 -10.42 13.79 24.17
CA LYS A 405 -9.66 12.53 24.38
C LYS A 405 -10.53 11.43 24.98
N ASP A 406 -11.57 11.79 25.69
CA ASP A 406 -12.46 10.84 26.37
C ASP A 406 -13.59 10.35 25.48
N TYR A 407 -13.90 11.09 24.39
CA TYR A 407 -14.88 10.67 23.40
C TYR A 407 -14.43 9.47 22.59
N LYS A 408 -15.37 8.58 22.24
CA LYS A 408 -15.21 7.72 21.06
C LYS A 408 -15.09 8.61 19.82
N ILE A 409 -14.03 8.44 19.05
CA ILE A 409 -13.72 9.29 17.88
C ILE A 409 -14.90 9.37 16.91
N LYS A 410 -15.60 8.26 16.72
CA LYS A 410 -16.79 8.20 15.86
C LYS A 410 -17.91 9.13 16.37
N GLU A 411 -18.17 9.12 17.66
CA GLU A 411 -19.22 9.95 18.24
C GLU A 411 -18.83 11.44 18.25
N LEU A 412 -17.58 11.75 18.50
CA LEU A 412 -17.03 13.09 18.32
C LEU A 412 -17.25 13.59 16.87
N HIS A 413 -16.89 12.76 15.88
CA HIS A 413 -17.07 13.13 14.47
C HIS A 413 -18.54 13.22 14.05
N ASN A 414 -19.47 12.54 14.73
CA ASN A 414 -20.90 12.69 14.47
C ASN A 414 -21.42 14.10 14.81
N LYS A 415 -20.80 14.77 15.79
CA LYS A 415 -21.16 16.14 16.21
C LYS A 415 -20.61 17.22 15.27
N ILE A 416 -19.68 16.91 14.38
CA ILE A 416 -18.91 17.89 13.60
C ILE A 416 -19.18 17.74 12.10
N GLY A 417 -19.50 18.88 11.47
CA GLY A 417 -19.50 19.04 10.01
C GLY A 417 -18.25 19.81 9.57
N TYR A 418 -17.29 19.13 8.95
CA TYR A 418 -16.00 19.72 8.58
C TYR A 418 -15.92 20.00 7.07
N VAL A 419 -15.61 21.25 6.71
CA VAL A 419 -15.38 21.69 5.33
C VAL A 419 -13.90 22.08 5.20
N PRO A 420 -13.08 21.27 4.53
CA PRO A 420 -11.65 21.54 4.39
C PRO A 420 -11.37 22.67 3.39
N GLN A 421 -10.23 23.32 3.53
CA GLN A 421 -9.74 24.36 2.63
C GLN A 421 -9.71 23.90 1.16
N LYS A 422 -9.23 22.69 0.91
CA LYS A 422 -9.24 22.05 -0.40
C LYS A 422 -10.37 21.03 -0.48
N ALA A 423 -11.43 21.36 -1.19
CA ALA A 423 -12.55 20.46 -1.39
C ALA A 423 -12.15 19.18 -2.13
N VAL A 424 -12.39 18.03 -1.51
CA VAL A 424 -12.13 16.70 -2.07
C VAL A 424 -13.44 16.06 -2.52
N MET A 425 -13.49 15.66 -3.81
CA MET A 425 -14.61 14.92 -4.39
C MET A 425 -14.22 13.49 -4.69
N PHE A 426 -15.11 12.56 -4.35
CA PHE A 426 -14.97 11.14 -4.65
C PHE A 426 -15.66 10.80 -5.97
N THR A 427 -15.16 9.80 -6.67
CA THR A 427 -15.84 9.27 -7.86
C THR A 427 -17.22 8.73 -7.47
N GLY A 428 -18.24 9.15 -8.19
CA GLY A 428 -19.62 8.75 -7.90
C GLY A 428 -20.60 9.78 -8.42
N SER A 429 -21.76 9.94 -7.76
CA SER A 429 -22.75 10.98 -8.10
C SER A 429 -22.65 12.20 -7.17
N VAL A 430 -23.29 13.31 -7.55
CA VAL A 430 -23.50 14.46 -6.67
C VAL A 430 -24.13 14.00 -5.35
N LYS A 431 -25.20 13.20 -5.43
CA LYS A 431 -25.88 12.59 -4.27
C LYS A 431 -24.95 11.80 -3.37
N SER A 432 -24.07 10.95 -3.95
CA SER A 432 -23.12 10.16 -3.17
C SER A 432 -22.04 11.02 -2.52
N ASN A 433 -21.67 12.14 -3.11
CA ASN A 433 -20.70 13.08 -2.56
C ASN A 433 -21.29 13.97 -1.46
N VAL A 434 -22.51 14.46 -1.63
CA VAL A 434 -23.20 15.28 -0.61
C VAL A 434 -23.66 14.40 0.55
N GLY A 435 -24.23 13.23 0.27
CA GLY A 435 -24.62 12.23 1.27
C GLY A 435 -23.49 11.35 1.75
N TYR A 436 -22.23 11.82 1.72
CA TYR A 436 -21.05 11.04 2.10
C TYR A 436 -20.99 10.79 3.61
N GLY A 437 -20.87 9.52 3.96
CA GLY A 437 -20.89 9.09 5.36
C GLY A 437 -22.30 8.90 5.90
N SER A 438 -22.38 8.40 7.11
CA SER A 438 -23.63 8.21 7.86
C SER A 438 -23.45 8.80 9.27
N VAL A 439 -24.53 9.35 9.81
CA VAL A 439 -24.61 9.77 11.22
C VAL A 439 -25.49 8.73 11.93
N ASN A 440 -24.98 8.13 12.99
CA ASN A 440 -25.68 7.05 13.74
C ASN A 440 -26.17 5.91 12.83
N GLY A 441 -25.41 5.57 11.78
CA GLY A 441 -25.76 4.52 10.84
C GLY A 441 -26.77 4.91 9.75
N THR A 442 -27.30 6.13 9.79
CA THR A 442 -28.31 6.63 8.84
C THR A 442 -27.67 7.57 7.82
N LYS A 443 -27.91 7.33 6.54
CA LYS A 443 -27.50 8.25 5.46
C LYS A 443 -28.53 9.35 5.26
N PRO A 444 -28.10 10.58 4.86
CA PRO A 444 -29.01 11.65 4.53
C PRO A 444 -30.04 11.25 3.45
N THR A 445 -31.28 11.61 3.64
CA THR A 445 -32.34 11.40 2.64
C THR A 445 -32.13 12.28 1.41
N LEU A 446 -32.73 11.94 0.28
CA LEU A 446 -32.68 12.78 -0.92
C LEU A 446 -33.25 14.19 -0.68
N GLY A 447 -34.28 14.30 0.15
CA GLY A 447 -34.83 15.59 0.56
C GLY A 447 -33.80 16.46 1.29
N LYS A 448 -33.09 15.88 2.29
CA LYS A 448 -32.02 16.56 3.02
C LYS A 448 -30.85 16.96 2.14
N ILE A 449 -30.52 16.10 1.16
CA ILE A 449 -29.47 16.40 0.17
C ILE A 449 -29.86 17.60 -0.71
N LYS A 450 -31.10 17.66 -1.19
CA LYS A 450 -31.59 18.79 -1.98
C LYS A 450 -31.61 20.07 -1.17
N GLU A 451 -32.10 20.04 0.08
CA GLU A 451 -32.05 21.15 1.01
C GLU A 451 -30.60 21.64 1.22
N ALA A 452 -29.67 20.73 1.48
CA ALA A 452 -28.26 21.06 1.64
C ALA A 452 -27.63 21.70 0.38
N LEU A 453 -28.02 21.24 -0.82
CA LEU A 453 -27.61 21.86 -2.08
C LEU A 453 -28.17 23.26 -2.25
N ASP A 454 -29.41 23.50 -1.85
CA ASP A 454 -30.05 24.84 -1.89
C ASP A 454 -29.33 25.79 -0.94
N VAL A 455 -29.12 25.42 0.32
CA VAL A 455 -28.39 26.22 1.32
C VAL A 455 -26.96 26.52 0.84
N ALA A 456 -26.27 25.54 0.26
CA ALA A 456 -24.93 25.70 -0.28
C ALA A 456 -24.87 26.45 -1.63
N GLN A 457 -25.98 26.98 -2.11
CA GLN A 457 -26.10 27.67 -3.42
C GLN A 457 -25.59 26.76 -4.59
N ALA A 458 -25.77 25.46 -4.45
CA ALA A 458 -25.29 24.47 -5.43
C ALA A 458 -26.38 23.97 -6.39
N SER A 459 -27.66 24.14 -6.04
CA SER A 459 -28.81 23.61 -6.79
C SER A 459 -28.87 24.11 -8.23
N SER A 460 -28.48 25.38 -8.49
CA SER A 460 -28.51 25.95 -9.85
C SER A 460 -27.64 25.12 -10.83
N PHE A 461 -26.36 24.97 -10.51
CA PHE A 461 -25.46 24.24 -11.42
C PHE A 461 -25.70 22.72 -11.40
N VAL A 462 -26.21 22.15 -10.30
CA VAL A 462 -26.55 20.73 -10.23
C VAL A 462 -27.75 20.41 -11.13
N LYS A 463 -28.74 21.29 -11.23
CA LYS A 463 -29.88 21.17 -12.16
C LYS A 463 -29.43 21.21 -13.64
N ASP A 464 -28.34 21.93 -13.93
CA ASP A 464 -27.79 22.05 -15.28
C ASP A 464 -26.90 20.82 -15.66
N MET A 465 -26.58 19.95 -14.69
CA MET A 465 -25.83 18.74 -14.94
C MET A 465 -26.74 17.61 -15.43
N ASP A 466 -26.28 16.83 -16.39
CA ASP A 466 -26.99 15.66 -16.89
C ASP A 466 -27.16 14.61 -15.77
N GLY A 467 -28.44 14.34 -15.41
CA GLY A 467 -28.81 13.48 -14.28
C GLY A 467 -28.95 14.21 -12.93
N GLU A 468 -28.80 15.54 -12.86
CA GLU A 468 -28.98 16.36 -11.63
C GLU A 468 -28.21 15.78 -10.42
N CYS A 469 -28.93 15.34 -9.38
CA CYS A 469 -28.32 14.72 -8.18
C CYS A 469 -27.61 13.39 -8.47
N GLU A 470 -27.94 12.69 -9.52
CA GLU A 470 -27.26 11.46 -9.97
C GLU A 470 -26.15 11.77 -10.99
N ALA A 471 -25.93 13.04 -11.36
CA ALA A 471 -24.86 13.45 -12.26
C ALA A 471 -23.49 12.95 -11.78
N HIS A 472 -22.69 12.47 -12.71
CA HIS A 472 -21.40 11.85 -12.41
C HIS A 472 -20.35 12.89 -12.00
N ILE A 473 -19.67 12.62 -10.89
CA ILE A 473 -18.48 13.33 -10.41
C ILE A 473 -17.27 12.43 -10.65
N ALA A 474 -16.32 12.90 -11.44
CA ALA A 474 -15.07 12.20 -11.73
C ALA A 474 -14.13 12.21 -10.51
N GLN A 475 -13.13 11.34 -10.52
CA GLN A 475 -12.12 11.25 -9.45
C GLN A 475 -11.46 12.62 -9.20
N GLY A 476 -11.46 13.06 -7.92
CA GLY A 476 -10.97 14.39 -7.54
C GLY A 476 -11.82 15.54 -8.08
N GLY A 477 -13.01 15.27 -8.67
CA GLY A 477 -13.91 16.27 -9.21
C GLY A 477 -13.33 17.02 -10.41
N THR A 478 -12.56 16.35 -11.28
CA THR A 478 -11.92 17.01 -12.44
C THR A 478 -12.90 17.61 -13.44
N ASN A 479 -14.15 17.18 -13.42
CA ASN A 479 -15.25 17.65 -14.25
C ASN A 479 -16.10 18.78 -13.63
N VAL A 480 -15.73 19.28 -12.45
CA VAL A 480 -16.40 20.40 -11.76
C VAL A 480 -15.39 21.49 -11.39
N SER A 481 -15.82 22.76 -11.41
CA SER A 481 -14.96 23.90 -11.09
C SER A 481 -14.60 23.95 -9.60
N GLY A 482 -13.57 24.75 -9.22
CA GLY A 482 -13.15 24.91 -7.84
C GLY A 482 -14.28 25.40 -6.93
N GLY A 483 -15.02 26.42 -7.35
CA GLY A 483 -16.18 26.94 -6.62
C GLY A 483 -17.35 25.95 -6.53
N GLN A 484 -17.58 25.13 -7.56
CA GLN A 484 -18.58 24.05 -7.52
C GLN A 484 -18.17 22.97 -6.50
N LYS A 485 -16.89 22.53 -6.50
CA LYS A 485 -16.38 21.58 -5.48
C LYS A 485 -16.58 22.10 -4.08
N GLN A 486 -16.28 23.38 -3.87
CA GLN A 486 -16.39 23.99 -2.55
C GLN A 486 -17.84 24.01 -2.07
N ARG A 487 -18.79 24.40 -2.95
CA ARG A 487 -20.23 24.38 -2.64
C ARG A 487 -20.74 22.96 -2.36
N LEU A 488 -20.29 21.95 -3.11
CA LEU A 488 -20.64 20.55 -2.82
C LEU A 488 -20.03 20.07 -1.49
N SER A 489 -18.83 20.55 -1.12
CA SER A 489 -18.22 20.24 0.18
C SER A 489 -18.98 20.89 1.34
N ILE A 490 -19.45 22.11 1.16
CA ILE A 490 -20.35 22.80 2.12
C ILE A 490 -21.68 22.03 2.23
N ALA A 491 -22.31 21.68 1.10
CA ALA A 491 -23.53 20.87 1.09
C ALA A 491 -23.36 19.52 1.83
N ARG A 492 -22.20 18.88 1.71
CA ARG A 492 -21.86 17.64 2.44
C ARG A 492 -21.89 17.85 3.95
N ALA A 493 -21.33 18.94 4.45
CA ALA A 493 -21.34 19.25 5.88
C ALA A 493 -22.77 19.56 6.37
N ILE A 494 -23.56 20.33 5.59
CA ILE A 494 -24.95 20.67 5.90
C ILE A 494 -25.83 19.43 5.92
N ALA A 495 -25.69 18.52 4.96
CA ALA A 495 -26.49 17.29 4.88
C ALA A 495 -26.33 16.36 6.09
N ARG A 496 -25.27 16.52 6.88
CA ARG A 496 -25.03 15.77 8.12
C ARG A 496 -25.81 16.32 9.32
N ASP A 497 -26.24 17.58 9.27
CA ASP A 497 -26.94 18.28 10.36
C ASP A 497 -26.19 18.21 11.71
N PRO A 498 -24.93 18.64 11.76
CA PRO A 498 -24.10 18.53 12.95
C PRO A 498 -24.41 19.66 13.98
N GLU A 499 -23.93 19.46 15.22
CA GLU A 499 -23.99 20.47 16.28
C GLU A 499 -22.95 21.60 16.07
N ILE A 500 -21.83 21.26 15.42
CA ILE A 500 -20.68 22.16 15.20
C ILE A 500 -20.27 22.13 13.72
N TYR A 501 -20.27 23.28 13.07
CA TYR A 501 -19.73 23.43 11.72
C TYR A 501 -18.33 24.05 11.76
N ILE A 502 -17.41 23.50 10.97
CA ILE A 502 -16.05 24.02 10.81
C ILE A 502 -15.79 24.30 9.33
N PHE A 503 -15.49 25.54 8.99
CA PHE A 503 -15.21 26.02 7.64
C PHE A 503 -13.76 26.50 7.57
N ASP A 504 -12.87 25.71 6.96
CA ASP A 504 -11.46 26.07 6.79
C ASP A 504 -11.28 26.82 5.46
N ASP A 505 -11.22 28.14 5.48
CA ASP A 505 -11.03 29.04 4.32
C ASP A 505 -11.94 28.67 3.13
N SER A 506 -13.16 28.21 3.44
CA SER A 506 -14.05 27.54 2.49
C SER A 506 -14.78 28.51 1.55
N PHE A 507 -14.67 29.78 1.74
CA PHE A 507 -15.38 30.83 0.97
C PHE A 507 -14.48 31.53 -0.06
N SER A 508 -13.16 31.39 0.05
CA SER A 508 -12.19 32.13 -0.78
C SER A 508 -12.24 31.80 -2.27
N ALA A 509 -12.74 30.61 -2.63
CA ALA A 509 -12.86 30.14 -4.02
C ALA A 509 -14.17 30.56 -4.72
N LEU A 510 -15.06 31.31 -4.02
CA LEU A 510 -16.35 31.72 -4.54
C LEU A 510 -16.31 33.15 -5.07
N ASP A 511 -17.18 33.46 -6.03
CA ASP A 511 -17.41 34.81 -6.47
C ASP A 511 -18.19 35.63 -5.38
N PHE A 512 -18.03 36.93 -5.42
CA PHE A 512 -18.54 37.83 -4.38
C PHE A 512 -20.04 37.69 -4.12
N LYS A 513 -20.84 37.53 -5.19
CA LYS A 513 -22.30 37.43 -5.08
C LYS A 513 -22.72 36.11 -4.45
N THR A 514 -22.14 35.03 -4.92
CA THR A 514 -22.39 33.67 -4.40
C THR A 514 -21.93 33.57 -2.94
N ASP A 515 -20.75 34.11 -2.60
CA ASP A 515 -20.23 34.13 -1.23
C ASP A 515 -21.19 34.89 -0.26
N ALA A 516 -21.64 36.10 -0.63
CA ALA A 516 -22.55 36.90 0.21
C ALA A 516 -23.88 36.17 0.44
N THR A 517 -24.49 35.63 -0.64
CA THR A 517 -25.76 34.89 -0.55
C THR A 517 -25.63 33.63 0.29
N LEU A 518 -24.55 32.87 0.07
CA LEU A 518 -24.26 31.63 0.80
C LEU A 518 -24.09 31.89 2.29
N ARG A 519 -23.32 32.91 2.67
CA ARG A 519 -23.10 33.25 4.09
C ARG A 519 -24.41 33.70 4.79
N HIS A 520 -25.25 34.47 4.09
CA HIS A 520 -26.56 34.87 4.63
C HIS A 520 -27.42 33.62 4.88
N THR A 521 -27.55 32.72 3.90
CA THR A 521 -28.37 31.52 4.01
C THR A 521 -27.79 30.54 5.06
N LEU A 522 -26.46 30.43 5.14
CA LEU A 522 -25.78 29.62 6.17
C LEU A 522 -26.07 30.15 7.57
N LYS A 523 -25.96 31.45 7.81
CA LYS A 523 -26.23 32.07 9.12
C LYS A 523 -27.63 31.78 9.61
N GLU A 524 -28.61 31.84 8.72
CA GLU A 524 -30.02 31.52 9.06
C GLU A 524 -30.18 30.01 9.35
N TYR A 525 -29.54 29.17 8.55
CA TYR A 525 -29.63 27.71 8.69
C TYR A 525 -28.91 27.18 9.93
N THR A 526 -27.75 27.75 10.27
CA THR A 526 -26.89 27.28 11.38
C THR A 526 -27.14 28.03 12.70
N LYS A 527 -28.22 28.82 12.84
CA LYS A 527 -28.50 29.62 14.04
C LYS A 527 -28.56 28.84 15.34
N ASP A 528 -28.95 27.55 15.29
CA ASP A 528 -29.04 26.66 16.44
C ASP A 528 -27.80 25.77 16.61
N ALA A 529 -26.79 25.92 15.74
CA ALA A 529 -25.55 25.21 15.74
C ALA A 529 -24.34 26.15 15.84
N THR A 530 -23.24 25.68 16.37
CA THR A 530 -22.03 26.50 16.51
C THR A 530 -21.25 26.50 15.18
N SER A 531 -20.87 27.70 14.74
CA SER A 531 -20.10 27.86 13.49
C SER A 531 -18.69 28.38 13.76
N ILE A 532 -17.70 27.66 13.27
CA ILE A 532 -16.28 27.97 13.36
C ILE A 532 -15.74 28.26 11.96
N ILE A 533 -15.30 29.49 11.74
CA ILE A 533 -14.87 29.96 10.41
C ILE A 533 -13.41 30.37 10.45
N VAL A 534 -12.58 29.77 9.65
CA VAL A 534 -11.24 30.30 9.33
C VAL A 534 -11.36 31.11 8.05
N ALA A 535 -10.95 32.37 8.11
CA ALA A 535 -10.95 33.22 6.93
C ALA A 535 -9.67 34.07 6.83
N GLN A 536 -9.39 34.47 5.59
CA GLN A 536 -8.32 35.41 5.27
C GLN A 536 -8.87 36.81 4.96
N ARG A 537 -10.19 36.91 4.72
CA ARG A 537 -10.87 38.16 4.36
C ARG A 537 -11.70 38.69 5.52
N ILE A 538 -11.49 39.97 5.86
CA ILE A 538 -12.29 40.67 6.90
C ILE A 538 -13.78 40.63 6.58
N GLY A 539 -14.15 40.89 5.32
CA GLY A 539 -15.56 40.86 4.90
C GLY A 539 -16.29 39.54 5.11
N THR A 540 -15.55 38.42 5.30
CA THR A 540 -16.13 37.12 5.62
C THR A 540 -16.51 37.00 7.09
N ILE A 541 -15.80 37.69 7.99
CA ILE A 541 -15.88 37.51 9.45
C ILE A 541 -16.42 38.71 10.21
N ILE A 542 -16.72 39.82 9.52
CA ILE A 542 -17.12 41.08 10.12
C ILE A 542 -18.36 40.95 11.02
N ASN A 543 -19.26 40.03 10.66
CA ASN A 543 -20.50 39.75 11.38
C ASN A 543 -20.40 38.52 12.30
N ALA A 544 -19.20 38.04 12.63
CA ALA A 544 -19.03 36.99 13.60
C ALA A 544 -19.26 37.51 15.03
N ASP A 545 -19.86 36.66 15.88
CA ASP A 545 -20.14 37.02 17.28
C ASP A 545 -18.82 37.16 18.07
N LYS A 546 -17.80 36.44 17.66
CA LYS A 546 -16.47 36.48 18.26
C LYS A 546 -15.40 36.27 17.20
N ILE A 547 -14.39 37.10 17.21
CA ILE A 547 -13.21 36.96 16.32
C ILE A 547 -11.98 36.70 17.20
N VAL A 548 -11.25 35.64 16.90
CA VAL A 548 -9.98 35.29 17.55
C VAL A 548 -8.85 35.63 16.59
N VAL A 549 -7.98 36.51 16.99
CA VAL A 549 -6.82 36.96 16.19
C VAL A 549 -5.60 36.16 16.60
N LEU A 550 -5.02 35.43 15.65
CA LEU A 550 -3.83 34.62 15.85
C LEU A 550 -2.60 35.29 15.22
N ASN A 551 -1.55 35.38 15.97
CA ASN A 551 -0.23 35.80 15.47
C ASN A 551 0.86 34.92 16.06
N GLU A 552 1.73 34.36 15.19
CA GLU A 552 2.86 33.47 15.59
C GLU A 552 2.49 32.37 16.60
N GLY A 553 1.28 31.80 16.43
CA GLY A 553 0.77 30.72 17.28
C GLY A 553 0.14 31.17 18.60
N GLU A 554 0.03 32.48 18.85
CA GLU A 554 -0.57 33.04 20.07
C GLU A 554 -1.87 33.75 19.76
N CYS A 555 -2.79 33.77 20.72
CA CYS A 555 -4.01 34.55 20.64
C CYS A 555 -3.74 36.00 21.13
N VAL A 556 -3.75 36.96 20.18
CA VAL A 556 -3.40 38.35 20.47
C VAL A 556 -4.62 39.26 20.64
N GLY A 557 -5.82 38.76 20.39
CA GLY A 557 -7.07 39.49 20.59
C GLY A 557 -8.29 38.59 20.43
N ILE A 558 -9.32 38.84 21.26
CA ILE A 558 -10.62 38.20 21.17
C ILE A 558 -11.69 39.28 21.38
N GLY A 559 -12.68 39.34 20.49
CA GLY A 559 -13.79 40.28 20.59
C GLY A 559 -14.58 40.37 19.30
N THR A 560 -15.49 41.28 19.23
CA THR A 560 -16.24 41.66 18.02
C THR A 560 -15.34 42.47 17.07
N HIS A 561 -15.77 42.64 15.83
CA HIS A 561 -15.09 43.48 14.85
C HIS A 561 -14.75 44.87 15.40
N ASN A 562 -15.76 45.56 15.96
CA ASN A 562 -15.63 46.90 16.47
C ASN A 562 -14.74 47.05 17.71
N GLU A 563 -14.72 46.03 18.57
CA GLU A 563 -13.83 45.98 19.73
C GLU A 563 -12.37 45.78 19.29
N LEU A 564 -12.14 44.85 18.34
CA LEU A 564 -10.81 44.55 17.88
C LEU A 564 -10.17 45.64 17.03
N LEU A 565 -10.94 46.40 16.28
CA LEU A 565 -10.46 47.60 15.58
C LEU A 565 -9.81 48.59 16.54
N LYS A 566 -10.33 48.68 17.78
CA LYS A 566 -9.86 49.63 18.81
C LYS A 566 -8.75 49.02 19.68
N SER A 567 -8.85 47.74 19.99
CA SER A 567 -8.03 47.09 21.02
C SER A 567 -6.85 46.25 20.46
N CYS A 568 -6.96 45.75 19.22
CA CYS A 568 -5.98 44.87 18.64
C CYS A 568 -5.27 45.49 17.43
N LYS A 569 -4.00 45.90 17.61
CA LYS A 569 -3.20 46.52 16.55
C LYS A 569 -3.07 45.63 15.30
N ILE A 570 -2.83 44.32 15.48
CA ILE A 570 -2.67 43.36 14.39
C ILE A 570 -3.98 43.22 13.60
N TYR A 571 -5.13 43.17 14.28
CA TYR A 571 -6.43 43.13 13.61
C TYR A 571 -6.66 44.37 12.78
N ASN A 572 -6.35 45.53 13.33
CA ASN A 572 -6.49 46.82 12.63
C ASN A 572 -5.59 46.89 11.39
N GLU A 573 -4.33 46.42 11.49
CA GLU A 573 -3.43 46.37 10.35
C GLU A 573 -3.96 45.44 9.24
N ILE A 574 -4.49 44.26 9.58
CA ILE A 574 -5.13 43.36 8.64
C ILE A 574 -6.36 43.99 8.00
N ALA A 575 -7.21 44.67 8.79
CA ALA A 575 -8.42 45.29 8.30
C ALA A 575 -8.12 46.42 7.33
N LEU A 576 -7.20 47.33 7.69
CA LEU A 576 -6.75 48.43 6.83
C LEU A 576 -6.05 48.02 5.56
N SER A 577 -5.48 46.80 5.53
CA SER A 577 -4.87 46.23 4.31
C SER A 577 -5.91 45.75 3.29
N GLN A 578 -7.16 45.53 3.71
CA GLN A 578 -8.20 44.92 2.89
C GLN A 578 -9.38 45.84 2.61
N LEU A 579 -9.70 46.80 3.51
CA LEU A 579 -10.84 47.70 3.44
C LEU A 579 -10.36 49.14 3.56
N SER A 580 -11.04 50.05 2.89
CA SER A 580 -10.78 51.47 3.05
C SER A 580 -11.26 51.95 4.44
N LYS A 581 -10.75 53.09 4.91
CA LYS A 581 -11.20 53.67 6.18
C LYS A 581 -12.69 53.96 6.21
N GLU A 582 -13.24 54.42 5.09
CA GLU A 582 -14.69 54.72 4.95
C GLU A 582 -15.54 53.43 5.03
N GLU A 583 -15.06 52.33 4.46
CA GLU A 583 -15.75 51.03 4.57
C GLU A 583 -15.68 50.44 5.98
N LEU A 584 -14.60 50.68 6.71
CA LEU A 584 -14.46 50.25 8.11
C LEU A 584 -15.31 51.05 9.09
N GLU A 585 -15.58 52.33 8.80
CA GLU A 585 -16.44 53.18 9.62
C GLU A 585 -17.93 52.93 9.38
N ASN A 586 -18.30 52.37 8.22
CA ASN A 586 -19.68 52.05 7.84
C ASN A 586 -20.09 50.59 8.06
N ALA A 587 -19.14 49.73 8.50
CA ALA A 587 -19.34 48.32 8.76
C ALA A 587 -19.59 48.03 10.24
#